data_d54ae69c1239cd795a62c3d4d3acd707
#
_entry.id   d54ae69c1239cd795a62c3d4d3acd707
#
_cell.length_a   1.000
_cell.length_b   1.000
_cell.length_c   1.000
_cell.angle_alpha   90.00
_cell.angle_beta   90.00
_cell.angle_gamma   90.00
#
_symmetry.space_group_name_H-M   'P 1'
#
loop_
_entity.id
_entity.type
_entity.pdbx_description
1 polymer ?
#
loop_
_entity_poly.entity_id
_entity_poly.type
_entity_poly.pdbx_seq_one_letter_code
_entity_poly.pdbx_strand_id
1 'polypeptide(L)'
;ILTFIFFFGMPYIIQVLAPGFSANKEAFDLAVHFGKIIFPYLIFISLVAHFASINNVHGKFVAGAFAPAILNISLILSLFILTPQLSTAGHALSYGVLIGGLFQFIYLYKAVLKFYRPRIRIPHFDKKLKKFLRLFFPGLIGSGVIQLNIVIGTIIASFLPIGAISHIYYADRLNQLPLAIFG
;
A
#
# COMPACT_ATOMS: atom_id res chain seq x y z
N ILE A 1 -15.02 5.47 5.31
CA ILE A 1 -15.48 4.72 6.52
C ILE A 1 -14.42 3.71 6.95
N LEU A 2 -14.01 2.73 6.09
CA LEU A 2 -12.99 1.73 6.44
C LEU A 2 -11.70 2.37 6.96
N THR A 3 -11.18 3.41 6.32
CA THR A 3 -9.97 4.11 6.74
C THR A 3 -10.07 4.66 8.16
N PHE A 4 -11.23 5.20 8.54
CA PHE A 4 -11.45 5.68 9.91
C PHE A 4 -11.49 4.53 10.92
N ILE A 5 -12.21 3.45 10.61
CA ILE A 5 -12.29 2.27 11.49
C ILE A 5 -10.89 1.70 11.76
N PHE A 6 -10.10 1.56 10.72
CA PHE A 6 -8.74 1.02 10.85
C PHE A 6 -7.76 2.00 11.49
N PHE A 7 -7.94 3.30 11.33
CA PHE A 7 -7.11 4.31 12.01
C PHE A 7 -7.24 4.20 13.53
N PHE A 8 -8.47 4.09 14.04
CA PHE A 8 -8.72 3.90 15.47
C PHE A 8 -8.41 2.47 15.93
N GLY A 9 -8.64 1.48 15.06
CA GLY A 9 -8.34 0.07 15.31
C GLY A 9 -6.87 -0.33 15.11
N MET A 10 -5.98 0.60 14.78
CA MET A 10 -4.57 0.29 14.48
C MET A 10 -3.85 -0.53 15.56
N PRO A 11 -4.01 -0.28 16.87
CA PRO A 11 -3.39 -1.12 17.88
C PRO A 11 -3.80 -2.60 17.78
N TYR A 12 -5.08 -2.88 17.54
CA TYR A 12 -5.58 -4.25 17.37
C TYR A 12 -5.03 -4.90 16.09
N ILE A 13 -4.91 -4.11 15.02
CA ILE A 13 -4.33 -4.60 13.76
C ILE A 13 -2.87 -5.00 13.96
N ILE A 14 -2.06 -4.15 14.61
CA ILE A 14 -0.66 -4.46 14.89
C ILE A 14 -0.54 -5.67 15.82
N GLN A 15 -1.42 -5.79 16.80
CA GLN A 15 -1.44 -6.95 17.68
C GLN A 15 -1.72 -8.26 16.93
N VAL A 16 -2.54 -8.22 15.89
CA VAL A 16 -2.83 -9.41 15.04
C VAL A 16 -1.69 -9.67 14.04
N LEU A 17 -1.14 -8.61 13.42
CA LEU A 17 -0.12 -8.75 12.37
C LEU A 17 1.30 -8.98 12.91
N ALA A 18 1.59 -8.49 14.11
CA ALA A 18 2.90 -8.60 14.74
C ALA A 18 2.76 -8.82 16.26
N PRO A 19 2.16 -9.95 16.69
CA PRO A 19 1.91 -10.20 18.11
C PRO A 19 3.19 -10.25 18.95
N GLY A 20 4.34 -10.62 18.36
CA GLY A 20 5.63 -10.61 19.03
C GLY A 20 6.09 -9.22 19.48
N PHE A 21 5.59 -8.14 18.88
CA PHE A 21 5.89 -6.77 19.32
C PHE A 21 5.24 -6.42 20.66
N SER A 22 4.25 -7.18 21.11
CA SER A 22 3.64 -6.98 22.44
C SER A 22 4.64 -7.14 23.59
N ALA A 23 5.74 -7.87 23.38
CA ALA A 23 6.84 -8.00 24.33
C ALA A 23 7.76 -6.76 24.40
N ASN A 24 7.71 -5.90 23.35
CA ASN A 24 8.50 -4.67 23.27
C ASN A 24 7.57 -3.48 23.01
N LYS A 25 7.22 -2.78 24.08
CA LYS A 25 6.28 -1.65 24.02
C LYS A 25 6.71 -0.55 23.05
N GLU A 26 8.00 -0.26 22.98
CA GLU A 26 8.53 0.78 22.08
C GLU A 26 8.31 0.40 20.60
N ALA A 27 8.65 -0.84 20.23
CA ALA A 27 8.43 -1.35 18.88
C ALA A 27 6.94 -1.38 18.51
N PHE A 28 6.09 -1.76 19.47
CA PHE A 28 4.65 -1.77 19.28
C PHE A 28 4.09 -0.37 19.05
N ASP A 29 4.45 0.58 19.91
CA ASP A 29 3.97 1.97 19.84
C ASP A 29 4.45 2.65 18.53
N LEU A 30 5.68 2.41 18.11
CA LEU A 30 6.20 2.88 16.81
C LEU A 30 5.44 2.27 15.63
N ALA A 31 5.18 0.95 15.65
CA ALA A 31 4.43 0.29 14.58
C ALA A 31 3.00 0.82 14.47
N VAL A 32 2.32 1.04 15.60
CA VAL A 32 0.99 1.67 15.65
C VAL A 32 1.04 3.10 15.10
N HIS A 33 2.04 3.88 15.48
CA HIS A 33 2.20 5.26 15.05
C HIS A 33 2.42 5.35 13.53
N PHE A 34 3.37 4.57 13.00
CA PHE A 34 3.64 4.52 11.57
C PHE A 34 2.43 4.01 10.78
N GLY A 35 1.77 2.98 11.31
CA GLY A 35 0.54 2.46 10.72
C GLY A 35 -0.54 3.54 10.57
N LYS A 36 -0.77 4.36 11.59
CA LYS A 36 -1.72 5.47 11.54
C LYS A 36 -1.35 6.52 10.49
N ILE A 37 -0.07 6.84 10.32
CA ILE A 37 0.41 7.78 9.30
C ILE A 37 0.22 7.22 7.90
N ILE A 38 0.57 5.94 7.68
CA ILE A 38 0.55 5.30 6.37
C ILE A 38 -0.87 4.95 5.93
N PHE A 39 -1.76 4.60 6.86
CA PHE A 39 -3.07 4.02 6.53
C PHE A 39 -3.94 4.86 5.58
N PRO A 40 -3.96 6.22 5.66
CA PRO A 40 -4.68 7.04 4.68
C PRO A 40 -4.21 6.86 3.23
N TYR A 41 -2.99 6.35 3.01
CA TYR A 41 -2.48 5.98 1.69
C TYR A 41 -3.39 4.99 0.95
N LEU A 42 -4.13 4.13 1.67
CA LEU A 42 -5.08 3.18 1.06
C LEU A 42 -6.14 3.87 0.21
N ILE A 43 -6.56 5.08 0.57
CA ILE A 43 -7.50 5.86 -0.23
C ILE A 43 -6.85 6.22 -1.57
N PHE A 44 -5.63 6.74 -1.52
CA PHE A 44 -4.91 7.15 -2.72
C PHE A 44 -4.60 5.97 -3.63
N ILE A 45 -4.07 4.86 -3.09
CA ILE A 45 -3.70 3.71 -3.92
C ILE A 45 -4.93 3.03 -4.54
N SER A 46 -6.08 3.02 -3.86
CA SER A 46 -7.33 2.51 -4.42
C SER A 46 -7.79 3.34 -5.61
N LEU A 47 -7.70 4.68 -5.51
CA LEU A 47 -8.02 5.59 -6.60
C LEU A 47 -7.00 5.50 -7.74
N VAL A 48 -5.70 5.37 -7.41
CA VAL A 48 -4.61 5.15 -8.36
C VAL A 48 -4.86 3.89 -9.17
N ALA A 49 -5.19 2.76 -8.52
CA ALA A 49 -5.50 1.50 -9.19
C ALA A 49 -6.73 1.63 -10.12
N HIS A 50 -7.76 2.35 -9.66
CA HIS A 50 -8.95 2.62 -10.47
C HIS A 50 -8.62 3.44 -11.72
N PHE A 51 -7.86 4.53 -11.58
CA PHE A 51 -7.47 5.36 -12.71
C PHE A 51 -6.47 4.67 -13.63
N ALA A 52 -5.56 3.85 -13.10
CA ALA A 52 -4.69 3.01 -13.91
C ALA A 52 -5.50 2.04 -14.79
N SER A 53 -6.53 1.41 -14.22
CA SER A 53 -7.44 0.53 -14.98
C SER A 53 -8.18 1.27 -16.09
N ILE A 54 -8.66 2.50 -15.84
CA ILE A 54 -9.30 3.33 -16.88
C ILE A 54 -8.28 3.66 -17.99
N ASN A 55 -7.05 4.06 -17.64
CA ASN A 55 -5.98 4.31 -18.62
C ASN A 55 -5.70 3.06 -19.47
N ASN A 56 -5.59 1.88 -18.83
CA ASN A 56 -5.32 0.61 -19.52
C ASN A 56 -6.41 0.23 -20.53
N VAL A 57 -7.68 0.41 -20.19
CA VAL A 57 -8.82 0.19 -21.11
C VAL A 57 -8.73 1.09 -22.36
N HIS A 58 -8.12 2.28 -22.22
CA HIS A 58 -7.91 3.21 -23.34
C HIS A 58 -6.52 3.06 -24.00
N GLY A 59 -5.80 1.95 -23.74
CA GLY A 59 -4.49 1.68 -24.32
C GLY A 59 -3.36 2.59 -23.78
N LYS A 60 -3.57 3.28 -22.65
CA LYS A 60 -2.62 4.21 -22.05
C LYS A 60 -1.88 3.57 -20.85
N PHE A 61 -1.09 2.52 -21.13
CA PHE A 61 -0.42 1.71 -20.09
C PHE A 61 0.69 2.46 -19.33
N VAL A 62 1.39 3.39 -20.00
CA VAL A 62 2.54 4.10 -19.44
C VAL A 62 2.18 4.84 -18.14
N ALA A 63 0.99 5.43 -18.07
CA ALA A 63 0.58 6.19 -16.90
C ALA A 63 0.52 5.31 -15.64
N GLY A 64 -0.08 4.12 -15.75
CA GLY A 64 -0.14 3.15 -14.64
C GLY A 64 1.22 2.58 -14.27
N ALA A 65 2.04 2.26 -15.29
CA ALA A 65 3.38 1.70 -15.09
C ALA A 65 4.35 2.70 -14.40
N PHE A 66 4.14 4.00 -14.55
CA PHE A 66 4.98 5.02 -13.92
C PHE A 66 4.62 5.31 -12.46
N ALA A 67 3.45 4.89 -11.98
CA ALA A 67 3.01 5.15 -10.61
C ALA A 67 3.99 4.65 -9.53
N PRO A 68 4.55 3.41 -9.59
CA PRO A 68 5.54 2.96 -8.61
C PRO A 68 6.80 3.84 -8.56
N ALA A 69 7.24 4.38 -9.70
CA ALA A 69 8.40 5.26 -9.74
C ALA A 69 8.16 6.56 -8.96
N ILE A 70 6.96 7.13 -9.04
CA ILE A 70 6.56 8.31 -8.25
C ILE A 70 6.67 8.02 -6.75
N LEU A 71 6.20 6.85 -6.31
CA LEU A 71 6.30 6.46 -4.90
C LEU A 71 7.76 6.35 -4.47
N ASN A 72 8.58 5.65 -5.24
CA ASN A 72 10.01 5.48 -4.92
C ASN A 72 10.75 6.82 -4.86
N ILE A 73 10.50 7.72 -5.80
CA ILE A 73 11.07 9.08 -5.78
C ILE A 73 10.61 9.82 -4.52
N SER A 74 9.34 9.73 -4.17
CA SER A 74 8.80 10.36 -2.97
C SER A 74 9.45 9.82 -1.70
N LEU A 75 9.67 8.52 -1.60
CA LEU A 75 10.36 7.88 -0.47
C LEU A 75 11.82 8.36 -0.35
N ILE A 76 12.54 8.40 -1.48
CA ILE A 76 13.92 8.88 -1.51
C ILE A 76 13.98 10.36 -1.07
N LEU A 77 13.15 11.20 -1.65
CA LEU A 77 13.10 12.62 -1.29
C LEU A 77 12.71 12.84 0.17
N SER A 78 11.76 12.06 0.69
CA SER A 78 11.36 12.17 2.09
C SER A 78 12.48 11.77 3.05
N LEU A 79 13.30 10.77 2.72
CA LEU A 79 14.48 10.42 3.51
C LEU A 79 15.49 11.57 3.58
N PHE A 80 15.79 12.23 2.45
CA PHE A 80 16.75 13.32 2.44
C PHE A 80 16.22 14.58 3.10
N ILE A 81 14.95 14.92 2.91
CA ILE A 81 14.38 16.20 3.34
C ILE A 81 13.82 16.10 4.76
N LEU A 82 13.13 15.01 5.10
CA LEU A 82 12.39 14.92 6.36
C LEU A 82 13.18 14.24 7.49
N THR A 83 14.14 13.36 7.19
CA THR A 83 14.92 12.68 8.24
C THR A 83 15.65 13.67 9.17
N PRO A 84 16.26 14.77 8.68
CA PRO A 84 16.90 15.74 9.58
C PRO A 84 15.94 16.50 10.50
N GLN A 85 14.64 16.50 10.17
CA GLN A 85 13.59 17.26 10.86
C GLN A 85 12.72 16.38 11.77
N LEU A 86 12.79 15.07 11.62
CA LEU A 86 11.96 14.10 12.31
C LEU A 86 12.79 13.20 13.22
N SER A 87 12.15 12.61 14.22
CA SER A 87 12.80 11.79 15.22
C SER A 87 13.44 10.51 14.69
N THR A 88 12.93 9.94 13.62
CA THR A 88 13.47 8.73 12.99
C THR A 88 13.24 8.70 11.49
N ALA A 89 14.07 7.94 10.76
CA ALA A 89 13.87 7.66 9.33
C ALA A 89 12.53 6.96 9.05
N GLY A 90 11.99 6.21 10.02
CA GLY A 90 10.67 5.58 9.91
C GLY A 90 9.53 6.59 9.77
N HIS A 91 9.61 7.73 10.50
CA HIS A 91 8.63 8.82 10.33
C HIS A 91 8.76 9.46 8.93
N ALA A 92 9.99 9.73 8.48
CA ALA A 92 10.23 10.30 7.16
C ALA A 92 9.65 9.40 6.05
N LEU A 93 9.87 8.09 6.12
CA LEU A 93 9.30 7.12 5.18
C LEU A 93 7.78 7.05 5.25
N SER A 94 7.21 7.07 6.45
CA SER A 94 5.75 7.03 6.63
C SER A 94 5.05 8.22 5.97
N TYR A 95 5.58 9.42 6.14
CA TYR A 95 5.11 10.61 5.43
C TYR A 95 5.41 10.53 3.93
N GLY A 96 6.56 9.97 3.55
CA GLY A 96 6.94 9.74 2.16
C GLY A 96 5.94 8.87 1.39
N VAL A 97 5.44 7.81 2.04
CA VAL A 97 4.36 6.97 1.47
C VAL A 97 3.09 7.77 1.23
N LEU A 98 2.68 8.57 2.22
CA LEU A 98 1.44 9.35 2.13
C LEU A 98 1.54 10.43 1.03
N ILE A 99 2.64 11.17 1.00
CA ILE A 99 2.93 12.20 -0.01
C ILE A 99 3.04 11.55 -1.40
N GLY A 100 3.74 10.41 -1.50
CA GLY A 100 3.86 9.66 -2.74
C GLY A 100 2.51 9.19 -3.27
N GLY A 101 1.62 8.71 -2.40
CA GLY A 101 0.26 8.34 -2.77
C GLY A 101 -0.55 9.52 -3.32
N LEU A 102 -0.41 10.68 -2.71
CA LEU A 102 -1.05 11.90 -3.20
C LEU A 102 -0.53 12.29 -4.60
N PHE A 103 0.79 12.24 -4.82
CA PHE A 103 1.37 12.53 -6.13
C PHE A 103 0.98 11.51 -7.19
N GLN A 104 0.96 10.21 -6.86
CA GLN A 104 0.45 9.17 -7.75
C GLN A 104 -1.00 9.44 -8.15
N PHE A 105 -1.85 9.77 -7.18
CA PHE A 105 -3.25 10.10 -7.42
C PHE A 105 -3.39 11.30 -8.35
N ILE A 106 -2.71 12.42 -8.08
CA ILE A 106 -2.76 13.63 -8.91
C ILE A 106 -2.28 13.33 -10.33
N TYR A 107 -1.19 12.59 -10.48
CA TYR A 107 -0.63 12.21 -11.77
C TYR A 107 -1.61 11.41 -12.62
N LEU A 108 -2.17 10.33 -12.06
CA LEU A 108 -3.11 9.46 -12.78
C LEU A 108 -4.46 10.13 -13.02
N TYR A 109 -4.93 10.94 -12.08
CA TYR A 109 -6.13 11.73 -12.27
C TYR A 109 -6.00 12.68 -13.46
N LYS A 110 -4.88 13.43 -13.56
CA LYS A 110 -4.58 14.29 -14.70
C LYS A 110 -4.47 13.50 -16.01
N ALA A 111 -3.87 12.31 -15.98
CA ALA A 111 -3.78 11.46 -17.16
C ALA A 111 -5.16 11.04 -17.67
N VAL A 112 -6.08 10.64 -16.77
CA VAL A 112 -7.44 10.24 -17.11
C VAL A 112 -8.28 11.41 -17.62
N LEU A 113 -8.12 12.61 -17.05
CA LEU A 113 -8.91 13.80 -17.47
C LEU A 113 -8.75 14.18 -18.93
N LYS A 114 -7.69 13.73 -19.61
CA LYS A 114 -7.44 14.00 -21.04
C LYS A 114 -8.51 13.36 -21.97
N PHE A 115 -9.16 12.29 -21.52
CA PHE A 115 -10.13 11.54 -22.34
C PHE A 115 -11.38 11.08 -21.58
N TYR A 116 -11.37 11.13 -20.25
CA TYR A 116 -12.48 10.73 -19.40
C TYR A 116 -12.63 11.66 -18.21
N ARG A 117 -13.85 12.12 -17.95
CA ARG A 117 -14.17 12.92 -16.75
C ARG A 117 -14.84 12.03 -15.71
N PRO A 118 -14.11 11.65 -14.64
CA PRO A 118 -14.68 10.83 -13.57
C PRO A 118 -15.88 11.55 -12.93
N ARG A 119 -16.98 10.83 -12.75
CA ARG A 119 -18.18 11.33 -12.06
C ARG A 119 -18.50 10.41 -10.90
N ILE A 120 -18.63 10.97 -9.71
CA ILE A 120 -19.09 10.24 -8.54
C ILE A 120 -20.60 10.00 -8.72
N ARG A 121 -20.99 8.73 -8.79
CA ARG A 121 -22.39 8.31 -8.84
C ARG A 121 -22.63 7.29 -7.75
N ILE A 122 -23.81 7.35 -7.14
CA ILE A 122 -24.24 6.31 -6.21
C ILE A 122 -24.43 5.01 -7.01
N PRO A 123 -23.79 3.90 -6.60
CA PRO A 123 -23.91 2.64 -7.33
C PRO A 123 -25.35 2.11 -7.24
N HIS A 124 -25.88 1.70 -8.36
CA HIS A 124 -27.17 0.99 -8.44
C HIS A 124 -26.88 -0.50 -8.61
N PHE A 125 -27.64 -1.34 -7.92
CA PHE A 125 -27.54 -2.79 -8.03
C PHE A 125 -28.17 -3.25 -9.35
N ASP A 126 -27.40 -3.14 -10.44
CA ASP A 126 -27.76 -3.60 -11.75
C ASP A 126 -27.08 -4.95 -12.12
N LYS A 127 -27.44 -5.49 -13.30
CA LYS A 127 -26.84 -6.73 -13.81
C LYS A 127 -25.33 -6.62 -14.03
N LYS A 128 -24.81 -5.41 -14.30
CA LYS A 128 -23.36 -5.17 -14.52
C LYS A 128 -22.60 -5.23 -13.21
N LEU A 129 -23.13 -4.62 -12.15
CA LEU A 129 -22.54 -4.69 -10.82
C LEU A 129 -22.53 -6.14 -10.29
N LYS A 130 -23.63 -6.90 -10.49
CA LYS A 130 -23.70 -8.31 -10.12
C LYS A 130 -22.65 -9.15 -10.86
N LYS A 131 -22.45 -8.90 -12.16
CA LYS A 131 -21.41 -9.57 -12.96
C LYS A 131 -20.02 -9.22 -12.46
N PHE A 132 -19.76 -7.94 -12.17
CA PHE A 132 -18.50 -7.48 -11.60
C PHE A 132 -18.20 -8.20 -10.27
N LEU A 133 -19.14 -8.21 -9.32
CA LEU A 133 -18.96 -8.86 -8.02
C LEU A 133 -18.69 -10.36 -8.17
N ARG A 134 -19.38 -11.04 -9.11
CA ARG A 134 -19.15 -12.47 -9.40
C ARG A 134 -17.72 -12.76 -9.86
N LEU A 135 -17.10 -11.84 -10.61
CA LEU A 135 -15.70 -11.97 -11.04
C LEU A 135 -14.71 -11.51 -9.99
N PHE A 136 -15.07 -10.51 -9.21
CA PHE A 136 -14.23 -9.90 -8.20
C PHE A 136 -13.92 -10.86 -7.03
N PHE A 137 -14.94 -11.56 -6.50
CA PHE A 137 -14.76 -12.43 -5.34
C PHE A 137 -13.78 -13.60 -5.58
N PRO A 138 -13.87 -14.36 -6.67
CA PRO A 138 -12.87 -15.40 -6.95
C PRO A 138 -11.46 -14.84 -7.13
N GLY A 139 -11.31 -13.68 -7.79
CA GLY A 139 -10.03 -13.01 -7.94
C GLY A 139 -9.46 -12.54 -6.59
N LEU A 140 -10.32 -12.05 -5.70
CA LEU A 140 -9.93 -11.67 -4.33
C LEU A 140 -9.42 -12.88 -3.54
N ILE A 141 -10.11 -14.02 -3.62
CA ILE A 141 -9.69 -15.25 -2.93
C ILE A 141 -8.33 -15.72 -3.50
N GLY A 142 -8.17 -15.75 -4.82
CA GLY A 142 -6.92 -16.18 -5.45
C GLY A 142 -5.72 -15.32 -5.05
N SER A 143 -5.86 -14.00 -5.05
CA SER A 143 -4.79 -13.08 -4.59
C SER A 143 -4.61 -13.10 -3.07
N GLY A 144 -5.67 -13.40 -2.32
CA GLY A 144 -5.65 -13.48 -0.86
C GLY A 144 -4.75 -14.57 -0.32
N VAL A 145 -4.62 -15.71 -1.01
CA VAL A 145 -3.74 -16.82 -0.59
C VAL A 145 -2.28 -16.37 -0.50
N ILE A 146 -1.80 -15.63 -1.51
CA ILE A 146 -0.43 -15.10 -1.51
C ILE A 146 -0.26 -14.11 -0.35
N GLN A 147 -1.26 -13.27 -0.12
CA GLN A 147 -1.22 -12.28 0.96
C GLN A 147 -1.23 -12.93 2.34
N LEU A 148 -1.97 -14.03 2.53
CA LEU A 148 -1.97 -14.80 3.77
C LEU A 148 -0.57 -15.35 4.09
N ASN A 149 0.16 -15.84 3.09
CA ASN A 149 1.53 -16.31 3.30
C ASN A 149 2.45 -15.19 3.83
N ILE A 150 2.35 -13.97 3.28
CA ILE A 150 3.11 -12.81 3.75
C ILE A 150 2.71 -12.45 5.18
N VAL A 151 1.43 -12.46 5.49
CA VAL A 151 0.92 -12.17 6.84
C VAL A 151 1.44 -13.18 7.85
N ILE A 152 1.34 -14.49 7.55
CA ILE A 152 1.84 -15.55 8.43
C ILE A 152 3.36 -15.40 8.64
N GLY A 153 4.10 -15.14 7.56
CA GLY A 153 5.55 -14.89 7.64
C GLY A 153 5.87 -13.69 8.55
N THR A 154 5.10 -12.61 8.46
CA THR A 154 5.27 -11.42 9.31
C THR A 154 4.94 -11.73 10.76
N ILE A 155 3.89 -12.49 11.04
CA ILE A 155 3.52 -12.94 12.39
C ILE A 155 4.67 -13.73 13.02
N ILE A 156 5.19 -14.72 12.30
CA ILE A 156 6.32 -15.55 12.80
C ILE A 156 7.56 -14.67 13.02
N ALA A 157 7.89 -13.81 12.06
CA ALA A 157 9.05 -12.93 12.13
C ALA A 157 8.96 -11.91 13.29
N SER A 158 7.75 -11.57 13.73
CA SER A 158 7.56 -10.64 14.86
C SER A 158 8.04 -11.20 16.21
N PHE A 159 8.16 -12.52 16.35
CA PHE A 159 8.72 -13.18 17.55
C PHE A 159 10.23 -13.29 17.53
N LEU A 160 10.88 -12.97 16.42
CA LEU A 160 12.32 -12.99 16.26
C LEU A 160 12.94 -11.67 16.75
N PRO A 161 14.29 -11.59 16.93
CA PRO A 161 14.96 -10.37 17.32
C PRO A 161 14.60 -9.16 16.45
N ILE A 162 14.71 -7.97 17.01
CA ILE A 162 14.43 -6.71 16.31
C ILE A 162 15.25 -6.64 15.01
N GLY A 163 14.57 -6.31 13.89
CA GLY A 163 15.17 -6.27 12.57
C GLY A 163 14.90 -7.51 11.71
N ALA A 164 14.46 -8.63 12.27
CA ALA A 164 14.19 -9.86 11.51
C ALA A 164 13.21 -9.66 10.34
N ILE A 165 12.13 -8.91 10.57
CA ILE A 165 11.14 -8.56 9.52
C ILE A 165 11.84 -7.81 8.38
N SER A 166 12.71 -6.85 8.70
CA SER A 166 13.46 -6.09 7.69
C SER A 166 14.43 -6.97 6.91
N HIS A 167 15.14 -7.87 7.59
CA HIS A 167 16.05 -8.81 6.93
C HIS A 167 15.33 -9.75 5.97
N ILE A 168 14.18 -10.30 6.37
CA ILE A 168 13.34 -11.14 5.49
C ILE A 168 12.89 -10.33 4.29
N TYR A 169 12.44 -9.10 4.48
CA TYR A 169 12.02 -8.23 3.39
C TYR A 169 13.16 -7.94 2.39
N TYR A 170 14.37 -7.65 2.87
CA TYR A 170 15.52 -7.43 2.00
C TYR A 170 15.93 -8.71 1.26
N ALA A 171 15.94 -9.86 1.92
CA ALA A 171 16.22 -11.14 1.29
C ALA A 171 15.21 -11.45 0.18
N ASP A 172 13.93 -11.20 0.42
CA ASP A 172 12.87 -11.39 -0.57
C ASP A 172 13.05 -10.46 -1.78
N ARG A 173 13.43 -9.19 -1.56
CA ARG A 173 13.75 -8.25 -2.64
C ARG A 173 14.94 -8.68 -3.48
N LEU A 174 16.00 -9.19 -2.85
CA LEU A 174 17.16 -9.72 -3.58
C LEU A 174 16.79 -10.95 -4.41
N ASN A 175 15.92 -11.82 -3.88
CA ASN A 175 15.43 -12.99 -4.61
C ASN A 175 14.54 -12.62 -5.80
N GLN A 176 13.81 -11.52 -5.73
CA GLN A 176 12.97 -11.05 -6.84
C GLN A 176 13.76 -10.44 -8.00
N LEU A 177 14.98 -9.94 -7.77
CA LEU A 177 15.81 -9.32 -8.82
C LEU A 177 16.10 -10.27 -10.01
N PRO A 178 16.58 -11.52 -9.81
CA PRO A 178 16.80 -12.45 -10.92
C PRO A 178 15.50 -12.78 -11.67
N LEU A 179 14.38 -12.94 -10.93
CA LEU A 179 13.08 -13.23 -11.53
C LEU A 179 12.56 -12.06 -12.39
N ALA A 180 12.83 -10.83 -11.98
CA ALA A 180 12.44 -9.64 -12.75
C ALA A 180 13.28 -9.42 -14.02
N ILE A 181 14.52 -9.94 -14.03
CA ILE A 181 15.45 -9.79 -15.18
C ILE A 181 15.30 -10.94 -16.17
N PHE A 182 15.12 -12.17 -15.69
CA PHE A 182 15.17 -13.39 -16.50
C PHE A 182 13.82 -14.11 -16.63
N GLY A 183 12.79 -13.73 -15.86
CA GLY A 183 11.42 -14.26 -15.91
C GLY A 183 10.54 -13.37 -16.75
#